data_638acea9e5c0e3283ea72e465f61ba19
#
_entry.id   638acea9e5c0e3283ea72e465f61ba19
#
_cell.length_a   1.000
_cell.length_b   1.000
_cell.length_c   1.000
_cell.angle_alpha   90.00
_cell.angle_beta   90.00
_cell.angle_gamma   90.00
#
_symmetry.space_group_name_H-M   'P 1'
#
loop_
_entity.id
_entity.type
_entity.pdbx_description
1 polymer ?
#
loop_
_entity_poly.entity_id
_entity_poly.type
_entity_poly.pdbx_seq_one_letter_code
_entity_poly.pdbx_strand_id
1 'polypeptide(L)'
;MDLIYRKEKLLFGIAVLISSVFWLVLVAATMGIALIYVLMFFIFYLFAQSAFISYIRGTAVKITPQQFPDLQQRVAACSSKLGMKNVPDVYLLHADGAFNALATRFLGRDFVVLFSDVVDAFEAQPGAVNFYIGHEMGHIHRKHLLWGPLLAPALLLPLLGAAYSRAREYTCDRYGLACCENPQDATTGLSALAAGGRRWRILSKENYAGQTRESSGFWMSFHELVSDYPWLVKRMAALNALITKQKAAIPSRSTFAFFLALFVPRLGVGGGGASVLVYVAIIGILAAIAIPAYQDYTVRANMMGTTPYIEKAKTSVMSYAVKNQTWPNSNTDAGVAEVSDYGPAIKSIQIKEGGAVVVTFAKGPVANHSIVYRPYVKEQRIYWECAGEDLPAKYLPGNCR
;
A
#
# COMPACT_ATOMS: atom_id res chain seq x y z
N MET A 1 3.84 26.62 -25.32
CA MET A 1 4.50 25.59 -24.51
C MET A 1 3.47 24.49 -24.24
N ASP A 2 3.81 23.21 -24.38
CA ASP A 2 2.92 22.13 -23.92
C ASP A 2 2.93 22.10 -22.40
N LEU A 3 1.77 22.42 -21.80
CA LEU A 3 1.62 22.49 -20.34
C LEU A 3 1.69 21.11 -19.69
N ILE A 4 1.35 20.05 -20.44
CA ILE A 4 1.27 18.71 -19.87
C ILE A 4 2.57 17.95 -20.13
N TYR A 5 3.19 17.45 -19.07
CA TYR A 5 4.37 16.60 -19.21
C TYR A 5 4.00 15.26 -19.88
N ARG A 6 4.70 14.93 -20.97
CA ARG A 6 4.36 13.76 -21.82
C ARG A 6 4.22 12.45 -21.03
N LYS A 7 5.10 12.24 -20.02
CA LYS A 7 5.03 11.03 -19.20
C LYS A 7 3.79 10.97 -18.31
N GLU A 8 3.22 12.11 -17.90
CA GLU A 8 1.98 12.14 -17.14
C GLU A 8 0.83 11.53 -17.94
N LYS A 9 0.66 11.93 -19.21
CA LYS A 9 -0.39 11.38 -20.07
C LYS A 9 -0.30 9.86 -20.21
N LEU A 10 0.92 9.35 -20.44
CA LEU A 10 1.16 7.91 -20.57
C LEU A 10 0.87 7.16 -19.28
N LEU A 11 1.42 7.63 -18.15
CA LEU A 11 1.26 6.99 -16.85
C LEU A 11 -0.19 7.05 -16.36
N PHE A 12 -0.90 8.14 -16.65
CA PHE A 12 -2.34 8.26 -16.41
C PHE A 12 -3.12 7.20 -17.18
N GLY A 13 -2.87 7.01 -18.49
CA GLY A 13 -3.52 6.00 -19.30
C GLY A 13 -3.29 4.58 -18.76
N ILE A 14 -2.04 4.26 -18.38
CA ILE A 14 -1.71 2.97 -17.75
C ILE A 14 -2.46 2.80 -16.41
N ALA A 15 -2.46 3.84 -15.58
CA ALA A 15 -3.15 3.79 -14.29
C ALA A 15 -4.67 3.62 -14.43
N VAL A 16 -5.30 4.30 -15.42
CA VAL A 16 -6.73 4.11 -15.72
C VAL A 16 -7.01 2.66 -16.12
N LEU A 17 -6.22 2.10 -17.04
CA LEU A 17 -6.41 0.73 -17.51
C LEU A 17 -6.33 -0.28 -16.35
N ILE A 18 -5.25 -0.21 -15.55
CA ILE A 18 -5.02 -1.12 -14.42
C ILE A 18 -6.12 -0.96 -13.36
N SER A 19 -6.47 0.28 -13.00
CA SER A 19 -7.51 0.51 -11.99
C SER A 19 -8.88 0.06 -12.47
N SER A 20 -9.21 0.26 -13.75
CA SER A 20 -10.47 -0.21 -14.31
C SER A 20 -10.59 -1.74 -14.26
N VAL A 21 -9.54 -2.45 -14.65
CA VAL A 21 -9.49 -3.92 -14.55
C VAL A 21 -9.62 -4.36 -13.10
N PHE A 22 -8.88 -3.74 -12.19
CA PHE A 22 -8.94 -4.07 -10.76
C PHE A 22 -10.36 -3.89 -10.20
N TRP A 23 -11.01 -2.75 -10.46
CA TRP A 23 -12.36 -2.48 -9.97
C TRP A 23 -13.38 -3.44 -10.53
N LEU A 24 -13.30 -3.78 -11.83
CA LEU A 24 -14.17 -4.77 -12.45
C LEU A 24 -14.01 -6.16 -11.82
N VAL A 25 -12.76 -6.62 -11.65
CA VAL A 25 -12.47 -7.91 -11.01
C VAL A 25 -12.94 -7.91 -9.56
N LEU A 26 -12.69 -6.85 -8.80
CA LEU A 26 -13.11 -6.75 -7.41
C LEU A 26 -14.63 -6.84 -7.26
N VAL A 27 -15.38 -6.09 -8.07
CA VAL A 27 -16.84 -6.11 -8.03
C VAL A 27 -17.39 -7.48 -8.46
N ALA A 28 -16.85 -8.08 -9.51
CA ALA A 28 -17.28 -9.39 -9.98
C ALA A 28 -16.96 -10.50 -8.96
N ALA A 29 -15.73 -10.54 -8.43
CA ALA A 29 -15.29 -11.57 -7.48
C ALA A 29 -16.03 -11.50 -6.14
N THR A 30 -16.47 -10.31 -5.71
CA THR A 30 -17.22 -10.12 -4.47
C THR A 30 -18.73 -10.04 -4.68
N MET A 31 -19.23 -10.29 -5.90
CA MET A 31 -20.64 -10.10 -6.27
C MET A 31 -21.20 -8.74 -5.79
N GLY A 32 -20.39 -7.69 -5.85
CA GLY A 32 -20.77 -6.35 -5.45
C GLY A 32 -20.60 -6.02 -3.96
N ILE A 33 -20.33 -6.98 -3.08
CA ILE A 33 -20.18 -6.73 -1.63
C ILE A 33 -19.08 -5.70 -1.35
N ALA A 34 -17.99 -5.69 -2.13
CA ALA A 34 -16.92 -4.71 -2.00
C ALA A 34 -17.41 -3.25 -2.10
N LEU A 35 -18.50 -2.97 -2.83
CA LEU A 35 -19.05 -1.63 -2.97
C LEU A 35 -19.55 -1.06 -1.64
N ILE A 36 -20.01 -1.90 -0.70
CA ILE A 36 -20.42 -1.50 0.64
C ILE A 36 -19.22 -0.92 1.40
N TYR A 37 -18.07 -1.61 1.34
CA TYR A 37 -16.84 -1.13 1.98
C TYR A 37 -16.31 0.13 1.30
N VAL A 38 -16.35 0.21 -0.03
CA VAL A 38 -15.98 1.42 -0.77
C VAL A 38 -16.85 2.60 -0.34
N LEU A 39 -18.16 2.40 -0.20
CA LEU A 39 -19.08 3.42 0.28
C LEU A 39 -18.77 3.84 1.71
N MET A 40 -18.52 2.91 2.61
CA MET A 40 -18.14 3.20 4.00
C MET A 40 -16.84 4.02 4.08
N PHE A 41 -15.79 3.64 3.34
CA PHE A 41 -14.55 4.40 3.26
C PHE A 41 -14.75 5.78 2.62
N PHE A 42 -15.62 5.88 1.61
CA PHE A 42 -15.96 7.15 1.00
C PHE A 42 -16.67 8.10 1.98
N ILE A 43 -17.60 7.59 2.78
CA ILE A 43 -18.26 8.38 3.83
C ILE A 43 -17.24 8.86 4.86
N PHE A 44 -16.35 7.97 5.34
CA PHE A 44 -15.27 8.36 6.25
C PHE A 44 -14.35 9.43 5.64
N TYR A 45 -13.98 9.26 4.38
CA TYR A 45 -13.20 10.26 3.63
C TYR A 45 -13.92 11.61 3.56
N LEU A 46 -15.25 11.64 3.31
CA LEU A 46 -16.04 12.88 3.30
C LEU A 46 -16.00 13.57 4.67
N PHE A 47 -16.12 12.84 5.77
CA PHE A 47 -16.01 13.42 7.12
C PHE A 47 -14.62 13.99 7.37
N ALA A 48 -13.55 13.27 7.03
CA ALA A 48 -12.19 13.75 7.19
C ALA A 48 -11.93 15.01 6.34
N GLN A 49 -12.38 15.02 5.08
CA GLN A 49 -12.29 16.19 4.22
C GLN A 49 -13.13 17.37 4.73
N SER A 50 -14.33 17.10 5.24
CA SER A 50 -15.17 18.12 5.87
C SER A 50 -14.46 18.80 7.04
N ALA A 51 -13.82 18.03 7.92
CA ALA A 51 -13.05 18.56 9.05
C ALA A 51 -11.89 19.43 8.56
N PHE A 52 -11.14 18.99 7.55
CA PHE A 52 -10.05 19.75 6.97
C PHE A 52 -10.51 21.07 6.34
N ILE A 53 -11.59 21.04 5.55
CA ILE A 53 -12.16 22.25 4.93
C ILE A 53 -12.73 23.20 5.99
N SER A 54 -13.36 22.66 7.05
CA SER A 54 -13.85 23.47 8.17
C SER A 54 -12.70 24.16 8.90
N TYR A 55 -11.59 23.47 9.12
CA TYR A 55 -10.37 24.06 9.68
C TYR A 55 -9.85 25.21 8.79
N ILE A 56 -9.72 25.00 7.48
CA ILE A 56 -9.28 26.06 6.55
C ILE A 56 -10.23 27.26 6.62
N ARG A 57 -11.53 27.04 6.51
CA ARG A 57 -12.53 28.13 6.50
C ARG A 57 -12.64 28.85 7.83
N GLY A 58 -12.38 28.19 8.94
CA GLY A 58 -12.45 28.74 10.28
C GLY A 58 -11.17 29.43 10.74
N THR A 59 -10.02 29.07 10.16
CA THR A 59 -8.69 29.54 10.63
C THR A 59 -7.99 30.44 9.62
N ALA A 60 -8.09 30.11 8.31
CA ALA A 60 -7.42 30.83 7.24
C ALA A 60 -8.25 32.05 6.77
N VAL A 61 -7.56 33.05 6.23
CA VAL A 61 -8.20 34.26 5.70
C VAL A 61 -8.54 34.06 4.23
N LYS A 62 -9.81 34.23 3.85
CA LYS A 62 -10.22 34.12 2.44
C LYS A 62 -9.68 35.30 1.65
N ILE A 63 -9.03 35.01 0.53
CA ILE A 63 -8.55 36.05 -0.41
C ILE A 63 -9.74 36.53 -1.24
N THR A 64 -10.03 37.84 -1.14
CA THR A 64 -11.12 38.52 -1.83
C THR A 64 -10.68 39.92 -2.28
N PRO A 65 -11.44 40.62 -3.13
CA PRO A 65 -11.11 42.01 -3.50
C PRO A 65 -11.02 42.95 -2.30
N GLN A 66 -11.71 42.66 -1.20
CA GLN A 66 -11.68 43.45 0.04
C GLN A 66 -10.56 43.02 0.99
N GLN A 67 -10.13 41.76 0.89
CA GLN A 67 -9.04 41.19 1.68
C GLN A 67 -7.95 40.67 0.75
N PHE A 68 -6.77 41.26 0.76
CA PHE A 68 -5.64 40.93 -0.11
C PHE A 68 -5.97 41.14 -1.61
N PRO A 69 -6.34 42.38 -2.06
CA PRO A 69 -6.72 42.66 -3.44
C PRO A 69 -5.60 42.31 -4.44
N ASP A 70 -4.34 42.48 -4.06
CA ASP A 70 -3.16 42.11 -4.80
C ASP A 70 -3.07 40.62 -5.11
N LEU A 71 -3.30 39.78 -4.10
CA LEU A 71 -3.34 38.32 -4.27
C LEU A 71 -4.57 37.88 -5.07
N GLN A 72 -5.73 38.53 -4.84
CA GLN A 72 -6.93 38.25 -5.62
C GLN A 72 -6.73 38.53 -7.11
N GLN A 73 -6.06 39.65 -7.44
CA GLN A 73 -5.75 39.98 -8.82
C GLN A 73 -4.84 38.93 -9.46
N ARG A 74 -3.83 38.42 -8.74
CA ARG A 74 -2.95 37.32 -9.19
C ARG A 74 -3.71 36.03 -9.43
N VAL A 75 -4.59 35.65 -8.52
CA VAL A 75 -5.47 34.47 -8.66
C VAL A 75 -6.34 34.60 -9.91
N ALA A 76 -6.98 35.76 -10.12
CA ALA A 76 -7.81 36.03 -11.29
C ALA A 76 -7.00 35.96 -12.59
N ALA A 77 -5.81 36.59 -12.61
CA ALA A 77 -4.92 36.58 -13.76
C ALA A 77 -4.45 35.16 -14.12
N CYS A 78 -4.02 34.36 -13.11
CA CYS A 78 -3.62 32.96 -13.32
C CYS A 78 -4.81 32.13 -13.85
N SER A 79 -5.98 32.25 -13.25
CA SER A 79 -7.19 31.53 -13.69
C SER A 79 -7.55 31.85 -15.14
N SER A 80 -7.53 33.13 -15.52
CA SER A 80 -7.80 33.57 -16.87
C SER A 80 -6.76 33.03 -17.85
N LYS A 81 -5.47 33.11 -17.51
CA LYS A 81 -4.35 32.66 -18.34
C LYS A 81 -4.38 31.13 -18.58
N LEU A 82 -4.87 30.37 -17.61
CA LEU A 82 -5.04 28.92 -17.69
C LEU A 82 -6.40 28.51 -18.29
N GLY A 83 -7.29 29.45 -18.60
CA GLY A 83 -8.61 29.16 -19.16
C GLY A 83 -9.51 28.38 -18.20
N MET A 84 -9.40 28.61 -16.90
CA MET A 84 -10.22 27.92 -15.90
C MET A 84 -11.66 28.37 -15.97
N LYS A 85 -12.61 27.42 -16.08
CA LYS A 85 -14.06 27.74 -16.07
C LYS A 85 -14.54 28.24 -14.72
N ASN A 86 -14.02 27.67 -13.65
CA ASN A 86 -14.35 28.05 -12.27
C ASN A 86 -13.06 28.46 -11.56
N VAL A 87 -13.07 29.65 -10.98
CA VAL A 87 -11.97 30.13 -10.13
C VAL A 87 -12.07 29.41 -8.78
N PRO A 88 -11.00 28.78 -8.25
CA PRO A 88 -11.02 28.15 -6.94
C PRO A 88 -11.17 29.19 -5.83
N ASP A 89 -11.76 28.78 -4.69
CA ASP A 89 -11.69 29.57 -3.45
C ASP A 89 -10.26 29.55 -2.92
N VAL A 90 -9.63 30.70 -2.74
CA VAL A 90 -8.24 30.81 -2.28
C VAL A 90 -8.19 31.36 -0.86
N TYR A 91 -7.38 30.75 -0.02
CA TYR A 91 -7.18 31.11 1.38
C TYR A 91 -5.70 31.33 1.69
N LEU A 92 -5.43 32.31 2.54
CA LEU A 92 -4.11 32.54 3.15
C LEU A 92 -4.10 31.93 4.56
N LEU A 93 -3.20 31.00 4.82
CA LEU A 93 -3.06 30.31 6.11
C LEU A 93 -1.69 30.55 6.69
N HIS A 94 -1.61 31.00 7.95
CA HIS A 94 -0.36 31.01 8.72
C HIS A 94 -0.03 29.59 9.21
N ALA A 95 1.15 29.11 8.94
CA ALA A 95 1.53 27.71 9.19
C ALA A 95 2.94 27.54 9.79
N ASP A 96 3.32 28.43 10.70
CA ASP A 96 4.51 28.35 11.56
C ASP A 96 5.79 27.87 10.85
N GLY A 97 6.14 28.51 9.74
CA GLY A 97 7.34 28.20 8.95
C GLY A 97 7.16 27.11 7.89
N ALA A 98 5.95 26.59 7.70
CA ALA A 98 5.68 25.70 6.58
C ALA A 98 5.67 26.51 5.27
N PHE A 99 6.67 26.26 4.43
CA PHE A 99 6.84 26.96 3.16
C PHE A 99 6.23 26.13 2.02
N ASN A 100 4.93 26.30 1.76
CA ASN A 100 4.21 25.55 0.73
C ASN A 100 2.92 26.25 0.29
N ALA A 101 2.25 25.64 -0.68
CA ALA A 101 0.85 25.85 -1.02
C ALA A 101 0.22 24.48 -1.21
N LEU A 102 -1.10 24.38 -1.21
CA LEU A 102 -1.80 23.13 -1.50
C LEU A 102 -3.15 23.39 -2.18
N ALA A 103 -3.54 22.48 -3.06
CA ALA A 103 -4.88 22.40 -3.62
C ALA A 103 -5.66 21.26 -2.97
N THR A 104 -6.95 21.49 -2.71
CA THR A 104 -7.87 20.46 -2.23
C THR A 104 -9.25 20.62 -2.86
N ARG A 105 -10.08 19.58 -2.76
CA ARG A 105 -11.43 19.57 -3.34
C ARG A 105 -12.44 18.96 -2.36
N PHE A 106 -13.58 19.62 -2.21
CA PHE A 106 -14.66 19.13 -1.38
C PHE A 106 -16.02 19.44 -2.00
N LEU A 107 -16.88 18.43 -2.12
CA LEU A 107 -18.25 18.54 -2.68
C LEU A 107 -18.34 19.37 -3.97
N GLY A 108 -17.41 19.11 -4.90
CA GLY A 108 -17.40 19.76 -6.21
C GLY A 108 -16.75 21.14 -6.25
N ARG A 109 -16.35 21.71 -5.11
CA ARG A 109 -15.62 22.98 -5.01
C ARG A 109 -14.12 22.75 -4.86
N ASP A 110 -13.34 23.56 -5.56
CA ASP A 110 -11.89 23.53 -5.50
C ASP A 110 -11.38 24.65 -4.60
N PHE A 111 -10.37 24.35 -3.80
CA PHE A 111 -9.75 25.24 -2.83
C PHE A 111 -8.24 25.26 -3.08
N VAL A 112 -7.64 26.44 -2.97
CA VAL A 112 -6.19 26.62 -2.91
C VAL A 112 -5.87 27.28 -1.58
N VAL A 113 -4.87 26.77 -0.88
CA VAL A 113 -4.37 27.37 0.35
C VAL A 113 -2.93 27.79 0.09
N LEU A 114 -2.68 29.10 0.21
CA LEU A 114 -1.35 29.67 0.22
C LEU A 114 -0.90 29.82 1.66
N PHE A 115 0.31 29.40 1.98
CA PHE A 115 0.87 29.67 3.29
C PHE A 115 1.50 31.06 3.32
N SER A 116 1.30 31.80 4.41
CA SER A 116 1.78 33.18 4.56
C SER A 116 3.28 33.31 4.32
N ASP A 117 4.06 32.32 4.79
CA ASP A 117 5.52 32.29 4.59
C ASP A 117 5.93 32.38 3.12
N VAL A 118 5.12 31.83 2.19
CA VAL A 118 5.36 31.95 0.73
C VAL A 118 5.15 33.38 0.27
N VAL A 119 4.06 34.02 0.72
CA VAL A 119 3.73 35.39 0.32
C VAL A 119 4.76 36.37 0.88
N ASP A 120 5.09 36.25 2.16
CA ASP A 120 6.04 37.08 2.87
C ASP A 120 7.47 36.99 2.29
N ALA A 121 7.88 35.77 1.91
CA ALA A 121 9.19 35.57 1.28
C ALA A 121 9.37 36.34 -0.02
N PHE A 122 8.28 36.59 -0.74
CA PHE A 122 8.30 37.28 -2.05
C PHE A 122 7.75 38.70 -2.02
N GLU A 123 7.67 39.34 -0.84
CA GLU A 123 7.23 40.73 -0.73
C GLU A 123 7.95 41.66 -1.74
N ALA A 124 9.27 41.49 -1.88
CA ALA A 124 10.08 42.28 -2.83
C ALA A 124 9.99 41.76 -4.30
N GLN A 125 9.49 40.58 -4.54
CA GLN A 125 9.36 39.95 -5.86
C GLN A 125 8.05 39.17 -5.99
N PRO A 126 6.91 39.86 -5.90
CA PRO A 126 5.61 39.23 -5.77
C PRO A 126 5.18 38.41 -7.00
N GLY A 127 5.85 38.57 -8.14
CA GLY A 127 5.66 37.70 -9.32
C GLY A 127 5.92 36.21 -9.07
N ALA A 128 6.81 35.91 -8.13
CA ALA A 128 7.12 34.51 -7.78
C ALA A 128 5.96 33.77 -7.07
N VAL A 129 5.01 34.50 -6.45
CA VAL A 129 3.80 33.90 -5.88
C VAL A 129 2.91 33.29 -6.98
N ASN A 130 2.94 33.86 -8.19
CA ASN A 130 2.19 33.34 -9.35
C ASN A 130 2.59 31.90 -9.71
N PHE A 131 3.85 31.53 -9.46
CA PHE A 131 4.31 30.17 -9.66
C PHE A 131 3.56 29.18 -8.76
N TYR A 132 3.40 29.48 -7.47
CA TYR A 132 2.67 28.63 -6.53
C TYR A 132 1.18 28.58 -6.86
N ILE A 133 0.56 29.73 -7.13
CA ILE A 133 -0.84 29.79 -7.55
C ILE A 133 -1.07 28.93 -8.79
N GLY A 134 -0.24 29.11 -9.83
CA GLY A 134 -0.35 28.35 -11.07
C GLY A 134 -0.07 26.86 -10.90
N HIS A 135 0.88 26.50 -10.03
CA HIS A 135 1.18 25.10 -9.71
C HIS A 135 -0.05 24.41 -9.11
N GLU A 136 -0.65 25.00 -8.08
CA GLU A 136 -1.85 24.45 -7.43
C GLU A 136 -3.07 24.42 -8.36
N MET A 137 -3.24 25.46 -9.18
CA MET A 137 -4.25 25.49 -10.24
C MET A 137 -4.00 24.40 -11.30
N GLY A 138 -2.76 24.01 -11.52
CA GLY A 138 -2.39 22.87 -12.37
C GLY A 138 -2.99 21.56 -11.85
N HIS A 139 -2.92 21.29 -10.54
CA HIS A 139 -3.55 20.11 -9.93
C HIS A 139 -5.06 20.12 -10.13
N ILE A 140 -5.71 21.26 -9.99
CA ILE A 140 -7.16 21.43 -10.19
C ILE A 140 -7.54 21.23 -11.65
N HIS A 141 -6.87 21.94 -12.55
CA HIS A 141 -7.16 21.90 -13.99
C HIS A 141 -6.97 20.50 -14.58
N ARG A 142 -5.94 19.77 -14.13
CA ARG A 142 -5.68 18.37 -14.50
C ARG A 142 -6.56 17.35 -13.76
N LYS A 143 -7.42 17.81 -12.84
CA LYS A 143 -8.32 16.97 -12.04
C LYS A 143 -7.56 15.89 -11.22
N HIS A 144 -6.33 16.18 -10.79
CA HIS A 144 -5.53 15.23 -10.02
C HIS A 144 -6.23 14.80 -8.73
N LEU A 145 -6.95 15.73 -8.10
CA LEU A 145 -7.70 15.51 -6.86
C LEU A 145 -8.94 14.60 -7.07
N LEU A 146 -9.55 14.68 -8.26
CA LEU A 146 -10.73 13.88 -8.60
C LEU A 146 -10.34 12.44 -8.96
N TRP A 147 -9.29 12.27 -9.75
CA TRP A 147 -8.86 10.96 -10.22
C TRP A 147 -8.13 10.14 -9.16
N GLY A 148 -7.54 10.77 -8.13
CA GLY A 148 -6.76 10.10 -7.09
C GLY A 148 -7.43 8.86 -6.50
N PRO A 149 -8.64 8.98 -5.92
CA PRO A 149 -9.35 7.83 -5.34
C PRO A 149 -9.68 6.72 -6.34
N LEU A 150 -10.09 7.09 -7.57
CA LEU A 150 -10.43 6.12 -8.61
C LEU A 150 -9.23 5.32 -9.11
N LEU A 151 -8.06 5.97 -9.15
CA LEU A 151 -6.80 5.38 -9.58
C LEU A 151 -6.04 4.71 -8.42
N ALA A 152 -6.56 4.75 -7.19
CA ALA A 152 -5.89 4.21 -6.01
C ALA A 152 -5.29 2.80 -6.21
N PRO A 153 -5.99 1.82 -6.83
CA PRO A 153 -5.42 0.49 -7.05
C PRO A 153 -4.10 0.51 -7.85
N ALA A 154 -4.06 1.27 -8.94
CA ALA A 154 -2.85 1.40 -9.75
C ALA A 154 -1.77 2.26 -9.06
N LEU A 155 -2.18 3.27 -8.28
CA LEU A 155 -1.27 4.17 -7.60
C LEU A 155 -0.57 3.53 -6.40
N LEU A 156 -1.10 2.44 -5.86
CA LEU A 156 -0.45 1.63 -4.82
C LEU A 156 0.65 0.73 -5.39
N LEU A 157 0.64 0.47 -6.70
CA LEU A 157 1.65 -0.39 -7.31
C LEU A 157 3.05 0.25 -7.23
N PRO A 158 4.07 -0.57 -6.94
CA PRO A 158 5.46 -0.13 -6.95
C PRO A 158 5.79 0.61 -8.24
N LEU A 159 6.65 1.61 -8.15
CA LEU A 159 7.12 2.44 -9.26
C LEU A 159 6.01 3.25 -9.97
N LEU A 160 4.87 2.66 -10.32
CA LEU A 160 3.84 3.32 -11.13
C LEU A 160 3.24 4.53 -10.42
N GLY A 161 2.76 4.37 -9.18
CA GLY A 161 2.15 5.46 -8.43
C GLY A 161 3.13 6.61 -8.17
N ALA A 162 4.35 6.28 -7.73
CA ALA A 162 5.40 7.26 -7.51
C ALA A 162 5.83 7.97 -8.81
N ALA A 163 5.96 7.22 -9.92
CA ALA A 163 6.28 7.82 -11.22
C ALA A 163 5.18 8.77 -11.72
N TYR A 164 3.91 8.39 -11.55
CA TYR A 164 2.78 9.25 -11.90
C TYR A 164 2.74 10.50 -11.03
N SER A 165 2.94 10.40 -9.71
CA SER A 165 3.02 11.57 -8.83
C SER A 165 4.14 12.52 -9.24
N ARG A 166 5.34 12.02 -9.46
CA ARG A 166 6.45 12.86 -9.95
C ARG A 166 6.15 13.50 -11.31
N ALA A 167 5.45 12.81 -12.20
CA ALA A 167 5.07 13.37 -13.50
C ALA A 167 4.05 14.51 -13.38
N ARG A 168 3.11 14.42 -12.41
CA ARG A 168 2.17 15.49 -12.06
C ARG A 168 2.91 16.75 -11.60
N GLU A 169 3.94 16.61 -10.76
CA GLU A 169 4.75 17.75 -10.31
C GLU A 169 5.39 18.50 -11.47
N TYR A 170 5.99 17.78 -12.43
CA TYR A 170 6.54 18.41 -13.63
C TYR A 170 5.48 19.09 -14.50
N THR A 171 4.26 18.59 -14.53
CA THR A 171 3.14 19.25 -15.17
C THR A 171 2.75 20.51 -14.42
N CYS A 172 2.55 20.44 -13.12
CA CYS A 172 2.16 21.59 -12.30
C CYS A 172 3.22 22.70 -12.30
N ASP A 173 4.51 22.35 -12.35
CA ASP A 173 5.59 23.32 -12.54
C ASP A 173 5.45 24.09 -13.87
N ARG A 174 5.00 23.44 -14.93
CA ARG A 174 4.73 24.12 -16.23
C ARG A 174 3.51 25.05 -16.15
N TYR A 175 2.48 24.67 -15.40
CA TYR A 175 1.35 25.55 -15.11
C TYR A 175 1.78 26.75 -14.28
N GLY A 176 2.62 26.54 -13.26
CA GLY A 176 3.24 27.60 -12.48
C GLY A 176 4.05 28.55 -13.35
N LEU A 177 4.93 28.03 -14.22
CA LEU A 177 5.70 28.82 -15.17
C LEU A 177 4.80 29.62 -16.11
N ALA A 178 3.72 29.03 -16.62
CA ALA A 178 2.77 29.69 -17.49
C ALA A 178 2.06 30.88 -16.82
N CYS A 179 1.86 30.83 -15.52
CA CYS A 179 1.24 31.90 -14.73
C CYS A 179 2.18 33.05 -14.44
N CYS A 180 3.51 32.83 -14.48
CA CYS A 180 4.49 33.91 -14.32
C CYS A 180 4.49 34.85 -15.53
N GLU A 181 4.62 36.15 -15.27
CA GLU A 181 4.87 37.16 -16.32
C GLU A 181 6.34 37.10 -16.76
N ASN A 182 7.23 37.12 -15.79
CA ASN A 182 8.64 36.83 -15.99
C ASN A 182 8.92 35.33 -15.73
N PRO A 183 9.41 34.60 -16.74
CA PRO A 183 9.73 33.16 -16.54
C PRO A 183 10.72 32.90 -15.41
N GLN A 184 11.57 33.84 -15.06
CA GLN A 184 12.53 33.72 -13.96
C GLN A 184 11.84 33.64 -12.57
N ASP A 185 10.62 34.16 -12.46
CA ASP A 185 9.84 34.08 -11.22
C ASP A 185 9.52 32.63 -10.85
N ALA A 186 9.36 31.73 -11.83
CA ALA A 186 9.15 30.32 -11.57
C ALA A 186 10.37 29.65 -10.91
N THR A 187 11.57 29.97 -11.37
CA THR A 187 12.82 29.50 -10.75
C THR A 187 13.06 30.13 -9.39
N THR A 188 12.65 31.41 -9.22
CA THR A 188 12.65 32.09 -7.92
C THR A 188 11.73 31.35 -6.93
N GLY A 189 10.53 30.96 -7.34
CA GLY A 189 9.62 30.17 -6.54
C GLY A 189 10.26 28.86 -6.04
N LEU A 190 10.85 28.07 -6.94
CA LEU A 190 11.57 26.86 -6.54
C LEU A 190 12.80 27.11 -5.68
N SER A 191 13.49 28.25 -5.87
CA SER A 191 14.64 28.62 -5.03
C SER A 191 14.23 28.80 -3.56
N ALA A 192 13.08 29.41 -3.33
CA ALA A 192 12.57 29.59 -1.98
C ALA A 192 12.08 28.29 -1.34
N LEU A 193 11.49 27.39 -2.13
CA LEU A 193 11.15 26.05 -1.67
C LEU A 193 12.40 25.26 -1.25
N ALA A 194 13.54 25.47 -1.91
CA ALA A 194 14.80 24.79 -1.62
C ALA A 194 15.57 25.40 -0.45
N ALA A 195 15.65 26.75 -0.38
CA ALA A 195 16.54 27.48 0.54
C ALA A 195 15.79 28.24 1.64
N GLY A 196 14.47 28.18 1.66
CA GLY A 196 13.61 28.88 2.61
C GLY A 196 13.41 30.37 2.27
N GLY A 197 12.48 30.99 3.03
CA GLY A 197 11.95 32.33 2.74
C GLY A 197 12.96 33.49 2.74
N ARG A 198 14.14 33.32 3.30
CA ARG A 198 15.18 34.37 3.37
C ARG A 198 16.39 34.10 2.49
N ARG A 199 16.88 32.85 2.44
CA ARG A 199 18.16 32.51 1.79
C ARG A 199 18.05 32.37 0.27
N TRP A 200 16.87 32.20 -0.29
CA TRP A 200 16.68 32.09 -1.74
C TRP A 200 17.24 33.31 -2.50
N ARG A 201 17.28 34.48 -1.87
CA ARG A 201 17.76 35.75 -2.50
C ARG A 201 19.23 35.70 -2.92
N ILE A 202 20.04 34.91 -2.23
CA ILE A 202 21.47 34.75 -2.51
C ILE A 202 21.82 33.40 -3.11
N LEU A 203 20.80 32.56 -3.41
CA LEU A 203 21.00 31.28 -4.08
C LEU A 203 21.34 31.46 -5.56
N SER A 204 22.48 30.95 -6.02
CA SER A 204 22.75 30.80 -7.43
C SER A 204 21.89 29.68 -8.02
N LYS A 205 20.93 30.07 -8.87
CA LYS A 205 19.98 29.13 -9.49
C LYS A 205 20.70 28.16 -10.43
N GLU A 206 21.75 28.62 -11.09
CA GLU A 206 22.60 27.86 -12.03
C GLU A 206 23.37 26.77 -11.26
N ASN A 207 24.04 27.16 -10.17
CA ASN A 207 24.79 26.23 -9.33
C ASN A 207 23.86 25.20 -8.69
N TYR A 208 22.69 25.64 -8.20
CA TYR A 208 21.69 24.74 -7.64
C TYR A 208 21.15 23.76 -8.70
N ALA A 209 20.83 24.21 -9.89
CA ALA A 209 20.45 23.33 -10.99
C ALA A 209 21.58 22.36 -11.36
N GLY A 210 22.84 22.79 -11.27
CA GLY A 210 24.03 21.97 -11.49
C GLY A 210 24.20 20.81 -10.50
N GLN A 211 23.68 20.92 -9.29
CA GLN A 211 23.66 19.85 -8.29
C GLN A 211 22.85 18.61 -8.74
N THR A 212 22.13 18.68 -9.88
CA THR A 212 21.51 17.48 -10.45
C THR A 212 22.51 16.34 -10.68
N ARG A 213 23.78 16.65 -10.91
CA ARG A 213 24.85 15.63 -11.05
C ARG A 213 24.98 14.75 -9.81
N GLU A 214 24.76 15.31 -8.62
CA GLU A 214 24.79 14.59 -7.34
C GLU A 214 23.55 13.73 -7.13
N SER A 215 22.48 13.95 -7.92
CA SER A 215 21.26 13.12 -7.87
C SER A 215 21.38 11.80 -8.65
N SER A 216 22.60 11.40 -9.03
CA SER A 216 22.94 10.11 -9.62
C SER A 216 23.27 9.05 -8.56
N GLY A 217 23.48 7.81 -9.02
CA GLY A 217 23.87 6.70 -8.15
C GLY A 217 22.69 5.95 -7.55
N PHE A 218 23.03 4.89 -6.81
CA PHE A 218 22.05 3.92 -6.31
C PHE A 218 21.06 4.56 -5.32
N TRP A 219 21.53 5.14 -4.22
CA TRP A 219 20.67 5.64 -3.14
C TRP A 219 19.77 6.79 -3.59
N MET A 220 20.33 7.75 -4.33
CA MET A 220 19.56 8.87 -4.87
C MET A 220 18.47 8.39 -5.82
N SER A 221 18.79 7.40 -6.66
CA SER A 221 17.82 6.80 -7.58
C SER A 221 16.74 6.01 -6.85
N PHE A 222 17.13 5.20 -5.85
CA PHE A 222 16.20 4.38 -5.08
C PHE A 222 15.16 5.24 -4.34
N HIS A 223 15.63 6.22 -3.57
CA HIS A 223 14.73 7.08 -2.81
C HIS A 223 13.85 7.94 -3.71
N GLU A 224 14.34 8.41 -4.86
CA GLU A 224 13.48 9.10 -5.83
C GLU A 224 12.45 8.17 -6.47
N LEU A 225 12.82 6.92 -6.78
CA LEU A 225 11.91 5.96 -7.42
C LEU A 225 10.70 5.62 -6.54
N VAL A 226 10.90 5.56 -5.23
CA VAL A 226 9.83 5.27 -4.24
C VAL A 226 9.15 6.54 -3.72
N SER A 227 9.68 7.73 -4.00
CA SER A 227 9.13 9.03 -3.58
C SER A 227 8.07 9.56 -4.55
N ASP A 228 7.11 10.31 -3.99
CA ASP A 228 6.06 11.00 -4.73
C ASP A 228 6.55 12.28 -5.43
N TYR A 229 7.61 12.87 -4.93
CA TYR A 229 8.17 14.12 -5.44
C TYR A 229 9.50 13.89 -6.14
N PRO A 230 9.75 14.55 -7.28
CA PRO A 230 11.08 14.60 -7.86
C PRO A 230 12.02 15.41 -6.94
N TRP A 231 13.31 15.09 -6.96
CA TRP A 231 14.28 15.96 -6.31
C TRP A 231 14.13 17.42 -6.80
N LEU A 232 14.14 18.40 -5.88
CA LEU A 232 13.98 19.82 -6.23
C LEU A 232 15.02 20.30 -7.23
N VAL A 233 16.25 19.81 -7.14
CA VAL A 233 17.31 20.10 -8.13
C VAL A 233 16.92 19.68 -9.54
N LYS A 234 16.20 18.57 -9.71
CA LYS A 234 15.70 18.09 -11.00
C LYS A 234 14.53 18.94 -11.51
N ARG A 235 13.64 19.39 -10.60
CA ARG A 235 12.57 20.35 -10.95
C ARG A 235 13.17 21.68 -11.42
N MET A 236 14.17 22.20 -10.69
CA MET A 236 14.89 23.43 -11.08
C MET A 236 15.55 23.29 -12.44
N ALA A 237 16.30 22.21 -12.69
CA ALA A 237 16.93 21.95 -13.98
C ALA A 237 15.91 21.80 -15.12
N ALA A 238 14.77 21.17 -14.86
CA ALA A 238 13.69 21.03 -15.84
C ALA A 238 13.03 22.36 -16.18
N LEU A 239 12.79 23.25 -15.20
CA LEU A 239 12.25 24.59 -15.42
C LEU A 239 13.25 25.47 -16.18
N ASN A 240 14.53 25.48 -15.79
CA ASN A 240 15.57 26.20 -16.52
C ASN A 240 15.64 25.76 -17.98
N ALA A 241 15.57 24.45 -18.24
CA ALA A 241 15.59 23.94 -19.61
C ALA A 241 14.38 24.39 -20.44
N LEU A 242 13.20 24.53 -19.83
CA LEU A 242 12.01 25.06 -20.50
C LEU A 242 12.16 26.56 -20.82
N ILE A 243 12.71 27.32 -19.87
CA ILE A 243 12.92 28.77 -20.02
C ILE A 243 13.98 29.08 -21.11
N THR A 244 15.10 28.35 -21.06
CA THR A 244 16.22 28.55 -21.99
C THR A 244 16.05 27.80 -23.31
N LYS A 245 14.98 26.99 -23.44
CA LYS A 245 14.73 26.11 -24.61
C LYS A 245 15.87 25.11 -24.85
N GLN A 246 16.57 24.72 -23.81
CA GLN A 246 17.66 23.74 -23.83
C GLN A 246 17.20 22.39 -23.29
N LYS A 247 18.01 21.36 -23.47
CA LYS A 247 17.75 20.06 -22.89
C LYS A 247 18.22 20.02 -21.43
N ALA A 248 17.35 19.58 -20.51
CA ALA A 248 17.73 19.43 -19.11
C ALA A 248 18.81 18.33 -18.95
N ALA A 249 19.91 18.68 -18.27
CA ALA A 249 20.97 17.73 -17.92
C ALA A 249 20.58 16.95 -16.66
N ILE A 250 19.63 16.02 -16.80
CA ILE A 250 19.19 15.16 -15.69
C ILE A 250 19.87 13.79 -15.85
N PRO A 251 20.64 13.31 -14.83
CA PRO A 251 21.33 12.03 -14.90
C PRO A 251 20.35 10.85 -14.96
N SER A 252 20.80 9.75 -15.58
CA SER A 252 20.05 8.50 -15.60
C SER A 252 19.95 7.89 -14.18
N ARG A 253 18.87 7.14 -13.95
CA ARG A 253 18.70 6.41 -12.70
C ARG A 253 19.45 5.07 -12.73
N SER A 254 19.87 4.59 -11.56
CA SER A 254 20.48 3.28 -11.39
C SER A 254 19.49 2.16 -11.72
N THR A 255 19.88 1.24 -12.59
CA THR A 255 19.07 0.05 -12.95
C THR A 255 18.82 -0.85 -11.75
N PHE A 256 19.84 -1.03 -10.89
CA PHE A 256 19.70 -1.84 -9.68
C PHE A 256 18.72 -1.22 -8.68
N ALA A 257 18.73 0.10 -8.53
CA ALA A 257 17.74 0.81 -7.73
C ALA A 257 16.31 0.61 -8.25
N PHE A 258 16.15 0.56 -9.58
CA PHE A 258 14.86 0.27 -10.20
C PHE A 258 14.34 -1.13 -9.83
N PHE A 259 15.20 -2.14 -9.89
CA PHE A 259 14.83 -3.51 -9.49
C PHE A 259 14.38 -3.59 -8.03
N LEU A 260 15.11 -2.98 -7.11
CA LEU A 260 14.74 -3.00 -5.69
C LEU A 260 13.47 -2.20 -5.42
N ALA A 261 13.25 -1.09 -6.12
CA ALA A 261 12.05 -0.28 -5.97
C ALA A 261 10.76 -1.01 -6.44
N LEU A 262 10.86 -2.08 -7.23
CA LEU A 262 9.73 -2.95 -7.59
C LEU A 262 9.11 -3.66 -6.37
N PHE A 263 9.90 -3.89 -5.33
CA PHE A 263 9.46 -4.58 -4.12
C PHE A 263 9.00 -3.61 -3.01
N VAL A 264 9.03 -2.31 -3.28
CA VAL A 264 8.56 -1.28 -2.33
C VAL A 264 7.24 -0.69 -2.83
N PRO A 265 6.11 -1.21 -2.38
CA PRO A 265 4.82 -0.64 -2.73
C PRO A 265 4.65 0.74 -2.11
N ARG A 266 3.75 1.53 -2.67
CA ARG A 266 3.48 2.89 -2.23
C ARG A 266 2.32 2.92 -1.24
N LEU A 267 2.56 3.35 -0.01
CA LEU A 267 1.52 3.47 1.03
C LEU A 267 0.90 4.88 1.16
N GLY A 268 1.19 5.77 0.24
CA GLY A 268 0.51 7.09 0.19
C GLY A 268 0.80 8.06 1.34
N VAL A 269 1.72 7.71 2.25
CA VAL A 269 2.11 8.57 3.37
C VAL A 269 3.43 9.24 3.00
N GLY A 270 3.42 10.55 2.85
CA GLY A 270 4.56 11.33 2.40
C GLY A 270 5.83 11.07 3.22
N GLY A 271 6.91 10.71 2.52
CA GLY A 271 8.24 10.55 3.09
C GLY A 271 8.70 9.10 3.20
N GLY A 272 9.70 8.71 2.38
CA GLY A 272 10.15 7.35 2.17
C GLY A 272 10.61 6.50 3.37
N GLY A 273 10.81 7.07 4.54
CA GLY A 273 11.24 6.32 5.73
C GLY A 273 10.09 5.66 6.51
N ALA A 274 8.98 6.36 6.66
CA ALA A 274 7.82 5.86 7.41
C ALA A 274 7.12 4.68 6.70
N SER A 275 7.12 4.65 5.36
CA SER A 275 6.52 3.56 4.60
C SER A 275 7.24 2.23 4.80
N VAL A 276 8.57 2.20 4.91
CA VAL A 276 9.34 0.97 5.15
C VAL A 276 8.98 0.33 6.49
N LEU A 277 8.84 1.13 7.55
CA LEU A 277 8.44 0.63 8.87
C LEU A 277 7.04 0.04 8.89
N VAL A 278 6.10 0.67 8.18
CA VAL A 278 4.73 0.14 8.02
C VAL A 278 4.75 -1.21 7.28
N TYR A 279 5.64 -1.38 6.30
CA TYR A 279 5.82 -2.67 5.60
C TYR A 279 6.34 -3.76 6.51
N VAL A 280 7.40 -3.46 7.24
CA VAL A 280 7.96 -4.41 8.21
C VAL A 280 6.88 -4.82 9.21
N ALA A 281 6.07 -3.86 9.68
CA ALA A 281 4.95 -4.14 10.57
C ALA A 281 3.87 -5.02 9.91
N ILE A 282 3.46 -4.71 8.66
CA ILE A 282 2.46 -5.53 7.93
C ILE A 282 2.98 -6.93 7.66
N ILE A 283 4.22 -7.06 7.18
CA ILE A 283 4.85 -8.38 6.96
C ILE A 283 4.94 -9.14 8.28
N GLY A 284 5.32 -8.48 9.37
CA GLY A 284 5.36 -9.07 10.71
C GLY A 284 3.99 -9.58 11.16
N ILE A 285 2.93 -8.79 10.99
CA ILE A 285 1.54 -9.18 11.32
C ILE A 285 1.07 -10.34 10.43
N LEU A 286 1.31 -10.27 9.12
CA LEU A 286 0.94 -11.34 8.20
C LEU A 286 1.70 -12.64 8.52
N ALA A 287 2.99 -12.56 8.83
CA ALA A 287 3.78 -13.71 9.25
C ALA A 287 3.27 -14.31 10.57
N ALA A 288 2.93 -13.47 11.54
CA ALA A 288 2.37 -13.90 12.82
C ALA A 288 1.04 -14.64 12.68
N ILE A 289 0.25 -14.34 11.66
CA ILE A 289 -1.02 -15.03 11.35
C ILE A 289 -0.77 -16.24 10.45
N ALA A 290 0.04 -16.10 9.41
CA ALA A 290 0.24 -17.12 8.39
C ALA A 290 1.05 -18.32 8.90
N ILE A 291 2.08 -18.09 9.74
CA ILE A 291 2.94 -19.18 10.24
C ILE A 291 2.15 -20.17 11.10
N PRO A 292 1.36 -19.78 12.11
CA PRO A 292 0.53 -20.71 12.88
C PRO A 292 -0.52 -21.42 12.02
N ALA A 293 -1.17 -20.69 11.10
CA ALA A 293 -2.16 -21.28 10.20
C ALA A 293 -1.55 -22.34 9.28
N TYR A 294 -0.36 -22.08 8.75
CA TYR A 294 0.38 -23.05 7.95
C TYR A 294 0.83 -24.26 8.76
N GLN A 295 1.27 -24.06 10.01
CA GLN A 295 1.62 -25.16 10.92
C GLN A 295 0.39 -26.03 11.21
N ASP A 296 -0.75 -25.44 11.54
CA ASP A 296 -2.00 -26.19 11.78
C ASP A 296 -2.46 -26.95 10.52
N TYR A 297 -2.31 -26.34 9.33
CA TYR A 297 -2.61 -27.01 8.07
C TYR A 297 -1.70 -28.23 7.83
N THR A 298 -0.39 -28.08 8.03
CA THR A 298 0.58 -29.17 7.82
C THR A 298 0.35 -30.32 8.82
N VAL A 299 0.01 -30.02 10.06
CA VAL A 299 -0.34 -31.03 11.05
C VAL A 299 -1.57 -31.81 10.60
N ARG A 300 -2.65 -31.15 10.19
CA ARG A 300 -3.87 -31.84 9.71
C ARG A 300 -3.61 -32.68 8.46
N ALA A 301 -2.83 -32.15 7.50
CA ALA A 301 -2.46 -32.88 6.29
C ALA A 301 -1.66 -34.15 6.63
N ASN A 302 -0.70 -34.08 7.55
CA ASN A 302 0.06 -35.23 8.00
C ASN A 302 -0.81 -36.27 8.71
N MET A 303 -1.75 -35.82 9.54
CA MET A 303 -2.70 -36.73 10.22
C MET A 303 -3.63 -37.43 9.23
N MET A 304 -4.11 -36.75 8.19
CA MET A 304 -4.91 -37.39 7.13
C MET A 304 -4.11 -38.50 6.42
N GLY A 305 -2.81 -38.30 6.21
CA GLY A 305 -1.90 -39.30 5.64
C GLY A 305 -1.73 -40.57 6.53
N THR A 306 -2.12 -40.52 7.80
CA THR A 306 -2.04 -41.70 8.71
C THR A 306 -3.24 -42.63 8.59
N THR A 307 -4.35 -42.18 8.01
CA THR A 307 -5.61 -42.92 7.89
C THR A 307 -5.45 -44.34 7.33
N PRO A 308 -4.69 -44.59 6.25
CA PRO A 308 -4.54 -45.98 5.73
C PRO A 308 -3.93 -46.94 6.72
N TYR A 309 -2.96 -46.49 7.51
CA TYR A 309 -2.30 -47.33 8.53
C TYR A 309 -3.24 -47.66 9.71
N ILE A 310 -4.03 -46.65 10.12
CA ILE A 310 -5.04 -46.79 11.17
C ILE A 310 -6.12 -47.80 10.74
N GLU A 311 -6.65 -47.68 9.53
CA GLU A 311 -7.67 -48.58 9.00
C GLU A 311 -7.15 -50.01 8.80
N LYS A 312 -5.86 -50.17 8.44
CA LYS A 312 -5.21 -51.47 8.38
C LYS A 312 -5.16 -52.12 9.75
N ALA A 313 -4.77 -51.38 10.80
CA ALA A 313 -4.72 -51.87 12.16
C ALA A 313 -6.13 -52.25 12.67
N LYS A 314 -7.15 -51.42 12.43
CA LYS A 314 -8.54 -51.72 12.76
C LYS A 314 -9.04 -52.98 12.06
N THR A 315 -8.70 -53.17 10.78
CA THR A 315 -9.05 -54.36 10.01
C THR A 315 -8.43 -55.61 10.61
N SER A 316 -7.16 -55.57 11.03
CA SER A 316 -6.48 -56.65 11.70
C SER A 316 -7.17 -57.04 13.02
N VAL A 317 -7.54 -56.05 13.88
CA VAL A 317 -8.27 -56.26 15.13
C VAL A 317 -9.64 -56.89 14.85
N MET A 318 -10.39 -56.43 13.86
CA MET A 318 -11.68 -57.00 13.47
C MET A 318 -11.54 -58.44 12.98
N SER A 319 -10.55 -58.74 12.15
CA SER A 319 -10.30 -60.09 11.62
C SER A 319 -9.98 -61.08 12.77
N TYR A 320 -9.18 -60.66 13.74
CA TYR A 320 -8.91 -61.48 14.94
C TYR A 320 -10.17 -61.72 15.75
N ALA A 321 -10.95 -60.67 16.04
CA ALA A 321 -12.16 -60.75 16.85
C ALA A 321 -13.23 -61.67 16.22
N VAL A 322 -13.41 -61.59 14.88
CA VAL A 322 -14.34 -62.47 14.15
C VAL A 322 -13.88 -63.94 14.22
N LYS A 323 -12.56 -64.20 14.06
CA LYS A 323 -12.01 -65.54 14.06
C LYS A 323 -12.01 -66.22 15.46
N ASN A 324 -11.64 -65.43 16.47
CA ASN A 324 -11.40 -65.97 17.80
C ASN A 324 -12.58 -65.68 18.81
N GLN A 325 -13.58 -64.91 18.39
CA GLN A 325 -14.72 -64.45 19.21
C GLN A 325 -14.31 -63.71 20.49
N THR A 326 -13.11 -63.14 20.50
CA THR A 326 -12.54 -62.35 21.61
C THR A 326 -11.72 -61.19 20.99
N TRP A 327 -11.59 -60.08 21.71
CA TRP A 327 -10.74 -58.99 21.28
C TRP A 327 -9.25 -59.31 21.50
N PRO A 328 -8.34 -58.87 20.59
CA PRO A 328 -6.91 -58.99 20.82
C PRO A 328 -6.45 -58.03 21.92
N ASN A 329 -5.43 -58.42 22.69
CA ASN A 329 -4.88 -57.60 23.77
C ASN A 329 -3.45 -57.08 23.46
N SER A 330 -2.90 -57.51 22.35
CA SER A 330 -1.55 -57.12 21.93
C SER A 330 -1.43 -57.02 20.40
N ASN A 331 -0.36 -56.36 19.94
CA ASN A 331 -0.01 -56.31 18.52
C ASN A 331 0.20 -57.72 17.94
N THR A 332 0.81 -58.61 18.72
CA THR A 332 1.10 -59.99 18.33
C THR A 332 -0.18 -60.75 18.07
N ASP A 333 -1.19 -60.64 18.93
CA ASP A 333 -2.51 -61.28 18.76
C ASP A 333 -3.17 -60.80 17.46
N ALA A 334 -3.18 -59.50 17.23
CA ALA A 334 -3.80 -58.90 16.06
C ALA A 334 -2.99 -59.08 14.76
N GLY A 335 -1.79 -59.63 14.82
CA GLY A 335 -0.88 -59.73 13.66
C GLY A 335 -0.40 -58.38 13.13
N VAL A 336 -0.35 -57.37 14.01
CA VAL A 336 0.16 -56.03 13.70
C VAL A 336 1.62 -55.96 14.10
N ALA A 337 2.51 -55.62 13.20
CA ALA A 337 3.94 -55.53 13.50
C ALA A 337 4.22 -54.46 14.57
N GLU A 338 5.07 -54.77 15.56
CA GLU A 338 5.44 -53.82 16.61
C GLU A 338 6.24 -52.64 16.07
N VAL A 339 7.05 -52.88 15.06
CA VAL A 339 7.84 -51.87 14.34
C VAL A 339 7.57 -52.06 12.86
N SER A 340 6.74 -51.22 12.28
CA SER A 340 6.56 -51.10 10.83
C SER A 340 6.80 -49.69 10.40
N ASP A 341 7.19 -49.51 9.15
CA ASP A 341 7.31 -48.16 8.56
C ASP A 341 5.90 -47.59 8.32
N TYR A 342 5.35 -46.96 9.37
CA TYR A 342 4.06 -46.26 9.33
C TYR A 342 4.15 -44.87 8.67
N GLY A 343 5.27 -44.58 8.03
CA GLY A 343 5.56 -43.27 7.46
C GLY A 343 5.97 -42.24 8.53
N PRO A 344 6.33 -41.01 8.11
CA PRO A 344 7.01 -40.03 8.97
C PRO A 344 6.12 -39.39 10.04
N ALA A 345 4.81 -39.60 10.01
CA ALA A 345 3.86 -38.95 10.90
C ALA A 345 3.48 -39.80 12.13
N ILE A 346 3.63 -41.13 12.07
CA ILE A 346 3.29 -42.07 13.13
C ILE A 346 4.58 -42.52 13.84
N LYS A 347 4.57 -42.48 15.18
CA LYS A 347 5.62 -43.03 16.03
C LYS A 347 5.41 -44.49 16.32
N SER A 348 4.16 -44.87 16.67
CA SER A 348 3.78 -46.26 16.94
C SER A 348 2.28 -46.47 16.81
N ILE A 349 1.88 -47.68 16.47
CA ILE A 349 0.53 -48.21 16.59
C ILE A 349 0.58 -49.37 17.56
N GLN A 350 -0.19 -49.29 18.64
CA GLN A 350 -0.26 -50.32 19.68
C GLN A 350 -1.69 -50.80 19.87
N ILE A 351 -1.85 -52.11 19.89
CA ILE A 351 -3.11 -52.76 20.28
C ILE A 351 -3.05 -53.03 21.78
N LYS A 352 -4.03 -52.50 22.50
CA LYS A 352 -4.18 -52.69 23.95
C LYS A 352 -5.40 -53.54 24.26
N GLU A 353 -5.55 -53.86 25.53
CA GLU A 353 -6.65 -54.65 26.06
C GLU A 353 -8.01 -54.23 25.50
N GLY A 354 -8.84 -55.22 25.15
CA GLY A 354 -10.14 -54.98 24.53
C GLY A 354 -10.09 -54.56 23.07
N GLY A 355 -8.96 -54.76 22.37
CA GLY A 355 -8.80 -54.39 20.95
C GLY A 355 -8.64 -52.93 20.68
N ALA A 356 -8.32 -52.12 21.69
CA ALA A 356 -8.12 -50.69 21.52
C ALA A 356 -6.86 -50.38 20.68
N VAL A 357 -6.99 -49.62 19.65
CA VAL A 357 -5.90 -49.17 18.76
C VAL A 357 -5.41 -47.79 19.20
N VAL A 358 -4.21 -47.74 19.76
CA VAL A 358 -3.55 -46.50 20.21
C VAL A 358 -2.53 -46.07 19.15
N VAL A 359 -2.71 -44.89 18.63
CA VAL A 359 -1.82 -44.32 17.60
C VAL A 359 -1.09 -43.12 18.18
N THR A 360 0.24 -43.21 18.30
CA THR A 360 1.10 -42.13 18.79
C THR A 360 1.78 -41.43 17.61
N PHE A 361 1.74 -40.12 17.59
CA PHE A 361 2.31 -39.31 16.52
C PHE A 361 3.80 -39.02 16.75
N ALA A 362 4.56 -38.83 15.63
CA ALA A 362 6.01 -38.68 15.65
C ALA A 362 6.49 -37.25 15.61
N LYS A 363 5.75 -36.31 14.98
CA LYS A 363 6.27 -35.00 14.61
C LYS A 363 5.33 -33.83 14.90
N GLY A 364 5.94 -32.64 15.02
CA GLY A 364 5.23 -31.36 15.14
C GLY A 364 4.54 -31.16 16.47
N PRO A 365 3.54 -30.29 16.56
CA PRO A 365 2.78 -29.97 17.77
C PRO A 365 2.01 -31.14 18.37
N VAL A 366 1.88 -32.23 17.63
CA VAL A 366 1.20 -33.49 18.07
C VAL A 366 2.19 -34.62 18.39
N ALA A 367 3.48 -34.35 18.40
CA ALA A 367 4.52 -35.33 18.71
C ALA A 367 4.33 -35.90 20.13
N ASN A 368 4.37 -37.25 20.26
CA ASN A 368 4.14 -38.00 21.46
C ASN A 368 2.71 -37.92 22.03
N HIS A 369 1.79 -37.23 21.37
CA HIS A 369 0.37 -37.29 21.70
C HIS A 369 -0.30 -38.48 21.01
N SER A 370 -1.37 -39.00 21.60
CA SER A 370 -2.03 -40.21 21.14
C SER A 370 -3.53 -40.01 20.87
N ILE A 371 -4.02 -40.79 19.92
CA ILE A 371 -5.46 -40.99 19.69
C ILE A 371 -5.78 -42.45 19.87
N VAL A 372 -6.92 -42.74 20.51
CA VAL A 372 -7.36 -44.10 20.82
C VAL A 372 -8.65 -44.41 20.09
N TYR A 373 -8.69 -45.54 19.39
CA TYR A 373 -9.87 -46.09 18.75
C TYR A 373 -10.29 -47.34 19.53
N ARG A 374 -11.51 -47.35 20.08
CA ARG A 374 -12.06 -48.47 20.82
C ARG A 374 -13.14 -49.14 20.01
N PRO A 375 -13.05 -50.47 19.76
CA PRO A 375 -14.10 -51.18 19.08
C PRO A 375 -15.28 -51.47 20.04
N TYR A 376 -16.49 -51.43 19.52
CA TYR A 376 -17.68 -51.87 20.21
C TYR A 376 -18.64 -52.56 19.22
N VAL A 377 -19.50 -53.48 19.76
CA VAL A 377 -20.47 -54.19 18.95
C VAL A 377 -21.85 -53.59 19.15
N LYS A 378 -22.53 -53.24 18.06
CA LYS A 378 -23.91 -52.81 18.03
C LYS A 378 -24.62 -53.50 16.85
N GLU A 379 -25.78 -54.10 17.07
CA GLU A 379 -26.56 -54.75 16.01
C GLU A 379 -25.74 -55.76 15.18
N GLN A 380 -24.92 -56.56 15.85
CA GLN A 380 -24.00 -57.53 15.22
C GLN A 380 -22.96 -56.95 14.27
N ARG A 381 -22.73 -55.63 14.34
CA ARG A 381 -21.68 -54.94 13.59
C ARG A 381 -20.67 -54.31 14.52
N ILE A 382 -19.42 -54.27 14.09
CA ILE A 382 -18.34 -53.64 14.83
C ILE A 382 -18.26 -52.17 14.43
N TYR A 383 -18.32 -51.31 15.39
CA TYR A 383 -18.13 -49.84 15.25
C TYR A 383 -16.88 -49.42 16.03
N TRP A 384 -16.39 -48.22 15.73
CA TRP A 384 -15.22 -47.67 16.36
C TRP A 384 -15.57 -46.33 16.99
N GLU A 385 -15.38 -46.20 18.27
CA GLU A 385 -15.40 -44.95 18.99
C GLU A 385 -13.96 -44.43 19.07
N CYS A 386 -13.72 -43.11 18.82
CA CYS A 386 -12.41 -42.56 18.99
C CYS A 386 -12.42 -41.36 19.95
N ALA A 387 -11.35 -41.27 20.75
CA ALA A 387 -11.10 -40.17 21.66
C ALA A 387 -9.63 -39.76 21.60
N GLY A 388 -9.36 -38.46 21.73
CA GLY A 388 -8.02 -38.00 22.00
C GLY A 388 -7.67 -38.28 23.45
N GLU A 389 -6.59 -39.00 23.71
CA GLU A 389 -6.14 -39.26 25.08
C GLU A 389 -5.50 -37.99 25.66
N ASP A 390 -4.66 -37.33 24.88
CA ASP A 390 -3.94 -36.09 25.24
C ASP A 390 -3.79 -35.12 24.05
N LEU A 391 -4.45 -35.43 22.91
CA LEU A 391 -4.36 -34.64 21.69
C LEU A 391 -5.24 -33.39 21.78
N PRO A 392 -4.74 -32.18 21.46
CA PRO A 392 -5.55 -30.97 21.44
C PRO A 392 -6.77 -31.11 20.53
N ALA A 393 -7.96 -30.66 20.99
CA ALA A 393 -9.23 -30.82 20.29
C ALA A 393 -9.22 -30.29 18.84
N LYS A 394 -8.43 -29.24 18.55
CA LYS A 394 -8.30 -28.69 17.21
C LYS A 394 -7.67 -29.61 16.17
N TYR A 395 -6.96 -30.67 16.62
CA TYR A 395 -6.32 -31.67 15.76
C TYR A 395 -7.09 -32.99 15.71
N LEU A 396 -8.11 -33.18 16.55
CA LEU A 396 -8.94 -34.36 16.47
C LEU A 396 -9.72 -34.44 15.15
N PRO A 397 -9.79 -35.60 14.50
CA PRO A 397 -10.72 -35.85 13.40
C PRO A 397 -12.16 -35.53 13.80
N GLY A 398 -12.99 -35.08 12.82
CA GLY A 398 -14.35 -34.63 13.11
C GLY A 398 -15.26 -35.67 13.83
N ASN A 399 -15.00 -36.96 13.60
CA ASN A 399 -15.68 -38.08 14.21
C ASN A 399 -15.12 -38.50 15.59
N CYS A 400 -14.09 -37.81 16.07
CA CYS A 400 -13.42 -38.05 17.36
C CYS A 400 -13.53 -36.84 18.31
N ARG A 401 -14.35 -35.86 17.98
CA ARG A 401 -14.59 -34.62 18.75
C ARG A 401 -15.75 -34.78 19.70
#